data_93f0e33f618ba79ff283977c31363846
#
_entry.id   93f0e33f618ba79ff283977c31363846
#
_cell.length_a   1.000
_cell.length_b   1.000
_cell.length_c   1.000
_cell.angle_alpha   90.00
_cell.angle_beta   90.00
_cell.angle_gamma   90.00
#
_symmetry.space_group_name_H-M   'P 1'
#
loop_
_entity.id
_entity.type
_entity.pdbx_description
1 polymer ?
#
loop_
_entity_poly.entity_id
_entity_poly.type
_entity_poly.pdbx_seq_one_letter_code
_entity_poly.pdbx_strand_id
1 'polypeptide(L)'
;MALLWQNLFRRLGSKPDKPTKEAPDLYYNIAPIDATGAIYRLIVGQRSNGKTYSVCKHIVEDYFNEDKRGAYIRRYEESITPKNLQSLFNPHLQLIWELSEHKWNAVFYRAKEFHFCAIDSEGKIIAKDDTAFCITAAINTSENTKGEDRGEVHTIVFDEFMTRSGYLNNEFVRFMNLLSTLIRDRENAVVYMLANTVNKYCPYFAEMGLKNIDKLAQGEIAVYTYGSSDLTVAVELCDEVQATKKTASKYFAFDNPQLQMITRGAWEFQIYPRPPYKILQEDIVLKFYIQFAEQLLACEVVHSTMKQYCNDVFIFVHPQTKDINVDDFTIMYVSDFSSCRMHVRFLKDQPTEGHKLIYSLIQRKAVCFSDNDTGEVFRNWLQEMQGVKLW
;
A
#
# COMPACT_ATOMS: atom_id res chain seq x y z
N MET A 1 -21.30 -26.74 -0.86
CA MET A 1 -20.91 -26.25 -2.20
C MET A 1 -21.93 -26.64 -3.30
N ALA A 2 -22.44 -27.85 -3.34
CA ALA A 2 -23.47 -28.26 -4.33
C ALA A 2 -24.75 -27.41 -4.35
N LEU A 3 -25.20 -26.91 -3.20
CA LEU A 3 -26.42 -26.07 -3.08
C LEU A 3 -26.26 -24.66 -3.69
N LEU A 4 -25.05 -24.12 -3.72
CA LEU A 4 -24.75 -22.83 -4.36
C LEU A 4 -24.84 -22.92 -5.89
N TRP A 5 -24.43 -24.04 -6.47
CA TRP A 5 -24.47 -24.29 -7.91
C TRP A 5 -25.85 -24.57 -8.42
N GLN A 6 -26.68 -25.30 -7.67
CA GLN A 6 -28.09 -25.53 -8.05
C GLN A 6 -28.91 -24.23 -8.13
N ASN A 7 -28.58 -23.22 -7.31
CA ASN A 7 -29.23 -21.92 -7.39
C ASN A 7 -28.76 -21.06 -8.56
N LEU A 8 -27.52 -21.24 -9.02
CA LEU A 8 -27.00 -20.55 -10.20
C LEU A 8 -27.65 -21.05 -11.48
N PHE A 9 -27.77 -22.36 -11.65
CA PHE A 9 -28.44 -22.97 -12.83
C PHE A 9 -29.95 -22.72 -12.88
N ARG A 10 -30.62 -22.54 -11.73
CA ARG A 10 -32.03 -22.14 -11.70
C ARG A 10 -32.29 -20.72 -12.19
N ARG A 11 -31.29 -19.82 -12.09
CA ARG A 11 -31.38 -18.43 -12.59
C ARG A 11 -31.14 -18.32 -14.10
N LEU A 12 -30.41 -19.24 -14.71
CA LEU A 12 -30.09 -19.21 -16.14
C LEU A 12 -31.26 -19.63 -17.06
N GLY A 13 -32.36 -20.11 -16.49
CA GLY A 13 -33.57 -20.50 -17.24
C GLY A 13 -34.69 -19.46 -17.30
N SER A 14 -34.50 -18.28 -16.71
CA SER A 14 -35.50 -17.20 -16.76
C SER A 14 -35.23 -16.26 -17.94
N LYS A 15 -36.29 -15.95 -18.72
CA LYS A 15 -36.25 -15.00 -19.84
C LYS A 15 -35.56 -13.69 -19.41
N PRO A 16 -34.83 -13.04 -20.37
CA PRO A 16 -34.18 -11.76 -20.05
C PRO A 16 -35.23 -10.74 -19.65
N ASP A 17 -35.14 -10.28 -18.42
CA ASP A 17 -35.88 -9.10 -17.95
C ASP A 17 -35.40 -7.89 -18.74
N LYS A 18 -36.33 -6.97 -19.03
CA LYS A 18 -36.10 -5.70 -19.73
C LYS A 18 -34.90 -4.98 -19.10
N PRO A 19 -34.13 -4.17 -19.88
CA PRO A 19 -32.99 -3.42 -19.37
C PRO A 19 -33.44 -2.56 -18.20
N THR A 20 -33.09 -3.01 -17.01
CA THR A 20 -33.20 -2.23 -15.78
C THR A 20 -32.22 -1.05 -15.87
N LYS A 21 -32.69 0.13 -15.49
CA LYS A 21 -31.85 1.31 -15.25
C LYS A 21 -30.52 0.86 -14.64
N GLU A 22 -29.42 1.35 -15.21
CA GLU A 22 -28.08 1.11 -14.71
C GLU A 22 -28.09 1.09 -13.17
N ALA A 23 -27.76 -0.05 -12.60
CA ALA A 23 -27.64 -0.15 -11.15
C ALA A 23 -26.51 0.83 -10.75
N PRO A 24 -26.72 1.67 -9.73
CA PRO A 24 -25.68 2.59 -9.28
C PRO A 24 -24.43 1.78 -9.01
N ASP A 25 -23.25 2.28 -9.44
CA ASP A 25 -21.95 1.63 -9.34
C ASP A 25 -21.74 1.03 -7.95
N LEU A 26 -21.94 -0.30 -7.88
CA LEU A 26 -21.81 -1.03 -6.63
C LEU A 26 -20.34 -1.11 -6.19
N TYR A 27 -19.43 -0.99 -7.16
CA TYR A 27 -18.00 -1.13 -7.03
C TYR A 27 -17.29 0.08 -7.65
N TYR A 28 -16.02 0.21 -7.34
CA TYR A 28 -15.14 1.22 -7.89
C TYR A 28 -15.15 1.18 -9.44
N ASN A 29 -15.30 2.36 -10.06
CA ASN A 29 -15.24 2.52 -11.50
C ASN A 29 -13.82 2.92 -11.93
N ILE A 30 -13.16 2.09 -12.71
CA ILE A 30 -11.79 2.29 -13.19
C ILE A 30 -11.71 3.30 -14.36
N ALA A 31 -12.79 3.52 -15.09
CA ALA A 31 -12.79 4.30 -16.32
C ALA A 31 -12.25 5.74 -16.18
N PRO A 32 -12.51 6.50 -15.10
CA PRO A 32 -11.96 7.84 -14.96
C PRO A 32 -10.43 7.88 -14.90
N ILE A 33 -9.78 6.95 -14.17
CA ILE A 33 -8.33 6.92 -14.09
C ILE A 33 -7.72 6.37 -15.39
N ASP A 34 -8.39 5.45 -16.07
CA ASP A 34 -7.99 4.94 -17.38
C ASP A 34 -8.00 6.04 -18.45
N ALA A 35 -8.99 6.92 -18.41
CA ALA A 35 -9.12 8.06 -19.32
C ALA A 35 -7.95 9.05 -19.22
N THR A 36 -7.16 9.01 -18.14
CA THR A 36 -5.95 9.86 -18.02
C THR A 36 -4.83 9.44 -18.97
N GLY A 37 -4.86 8.20 -19.48
CA GLY A 37 -3.77 7.63 -20.28
C GLY A 37 -2.47 7.40 -19.51
N ALA A 38 -2.46 7.54 -18.18
CA ALA A 38 -1.26 7.39 -17.37
C ALA A 38 -0.75 5.94 -17.39
N ILE A 39 0.59 5.78 -17.43
CA ILE A 39 1.26 4.47 -17.38
C ILE A 39 1.13 3.86 -15.99
N TYR A 40 1.36 4.64 -14.94
CA TYR A 40 1.13 4.23 -13.56
C TYR A 40 -0.17 4.83 -13.03
N ARG A 41 -1.04 3.99 -12.49
CA ARG A 41 -2.35 4.35 -11.96
C ARG A 41 -2.45 3.91 -10.51
N LEU A 42 -2.26 4.84 -9.59
CA LEU A 42 -2.30 4.61 -8.15
C LEU A 42 -3.71 4.86 -7.64
N ILE A 43 -4.35 3.83 -7.13
CA ILE A 43 -5.75 3.85 -6.70
C ILE A 43 -5.80 3.63 -5.19
N VAL A 44 -6.00 4.71 -4.45
CA VAL A 44 -6.01 4.71 -2.99
C VAL A 44 -7.42 4.98 -2.47
N GLY A 45 -7.88 4.26 -1.47
CA GLY A 45 -9.22 4.48 -0.92
C GLY A 45 -9.62 3.47 0.13
N GLN A 46 -10.89 3.46 0.49
CA GLN A 46 -11.44 2.59 1.52
C GLN A 46 -11.28 1.10 1.21
N ARG A 47 -11.30 0.29 2.27
CA ARG A 47 -11.44 -1.16 2.13
C ARG A 47 -12.79 -1.53 1.50
N SER A 48 -12.81 -2.62 0.75
CA SER A 48 -14.03 -3.22 0.19
C SER A 48 -14.80 -2.33 -0.78
N ASN A 49 -14.18 -1.30 -1.36
CA ASN A 49 -14.82 -0.46 -2.39
C ASN A 49 -14.75 -1.09 -3.81
N GLY A 50 -14.10 -2.25 -3.97
CA GLY A 50 -14.07 -2.98 -5.24
C GLY A 50 -12.88 -2.65 -6.16
N LYS A 51 -11.83 -1.96 -5.68
CA LYS A 51 -10.62 -1.68 -6.50
C LYS A 51 -10.05 -2.92 -7.15
N THR A 52 -9.72 -3.93 -6.36
CA THR A 52 -9.16 -5.20 -6.84
C THR A 52 -10.15 -5.91 -7.78
N TYR A 53 -11.45 -5.87 -7.46
CA TYR A 53 -12.50 -6.42 -8.35
C TYR A 53 -12.45 -5.75 -9.72
N SER A 54 -12.45 -4.43 -9.80
CA SER A 54 -12.51 -3.72 -11.09
C SER A 54 -11.27 -3.93 -11.94
N VAL A 55 -10.07 -3.97 -11.34
CA VAL A 55 -8.84 -4.24 -12.10
C VAL A 55 -8.74 -5.71 -12.51
N CYS A 56 -9.17 -6.67 -11.68
CA CYS A 56 -9.26 -8.08 -12.09
C CYS A 56 -10.27 -8.30 -13.23
N LYS A 57 -11.38 -7.55 -13.23
CA LYS A 57 -12.32 -7.54 -14.35
C LYS A 57 -11.63 -7.08 -15.63
N HIS A 58 -10.87 -5.99 -15.57
CA HIS A 58 -10.13 -5.43 -16.69
C HIS A 58 -9.12 -6.45 -17.27
N ILE A 59 -8.37 -7.17 -16.43
CA ILE A 59 -7.48 -8.25 -16.88
C ILE A 59 -8.24 -9.32 -17.69
N VAL A 60 -9.44 -9.71 -17.26
CA VAL A 60 -10.25 -10.70 -17.96
C VAL A 60 -10.73 -10.15 -19.30
N GLU A 61 -11.18 -8.90 -19.34
CA GLU A 61 -11.62 -8.23 -20.56
C GLU A 61 -10.49 -8.05 -21.57
N ASP A 62 -9.30 -7.63 -21.13
CA ASP A 62 -8.12 -7.47 -21.97
C ASP A 62 -7.69 -8.80 -22.62
N TYR A 63 -7.74 -9.89 -21.87
CA TYR A 63 -7.38 -11.20 -22.41
C TYR A 63 -8.34 -11.65 -23.51
N PHE A 64 -9.65 -11.56 -23.30
CA PHE A 64 -10.61 -12.01 -24.30
C PHE A 64 -10.74 -11.08 -25.50
N ASN A 65 -10.57 -9.78 -25.31
CA ASN A 65 -10.74 -8.80 -26.38
C ASN A 65 -9.46 -8.56 -27.19
N GLU A 66 -8.29 -8.66 -26.55
CA GLU A 66 -7.03 -8.19 -27.14
C GLU A 66 -5.88 -9.20 -26.99
N ASP A 67 -6.14 -10.39 -26.45
CA ASP A 67 -5.15 -11.45 -26.16
C ASP A 67 -4.01 -10.95 -25.25
N LYS A 68 -4.31 -9.99 -24.37
CA LYS A 68 -3.36 -9.37 -23.45
C LYS A 68 -3.40 -10.06 -22.08
N ARG A 69 -2.25 -10.46 -21.59
CA ARG A 69 -2.13 -11.13 -20.30
C ARG A 69 -1.94 -10.14 -19.15
N GLY A 70 -2.42 -10.52 -17.97
CA GLY A 70 -2.20 -9.77 -16.73
C GLY A 70 -1.05 -10.30 -15.88
N ALA A 71 -0.58 -9.46 -14.94
CA ALA A 71 0.25 -9.87 -13.82
C ALA A 71 -0.30 -9.33 -12.51
N TYR A 72 -0.42 -10.19 -11.51
CA TYR A 72 -0.86 -9.84 -10.17
C TYR A 72 0.31 -9.94 -9.19
N ILE A 73 0.72 -8.80 -8.63
CA ILE A 73 1.90 -8.67 -7.78
C ILE A 73 1.48 -8.47 -6.33
N ARG A 74 2.16 -9.16 -5.42
CA ARG A 74 2.10 -8.94 -3.97
C ARG A 74 3.50 -8.65 -3.42
N ARG A 75 3.57 -8.06 -2.24
CA ARG A 75 4.85 -7.77 -1.59
C ARG A 75 5.61 -9.04 -1.21
N TYR A 76 4.90 -10.02 -0.65
CA TYR A 76 5.47 -11.24 -0.09
C TYR A 76 4.98 -12.50 -0.81
N GLU A 77 5.89 -13.44 -1.02
CA GLU A 77 5.62 -14.75 -1.64
C GLU A 77 4.57 -15.55 -0.86
N GLU A 78 4.58 -15.45 0.46
CA GLU A 78 3.62 -16.12 1.35
C GLU A 78 2.17 -15.69 1.11
N SER A 79 1.97 -14.55 0.47
CA SER A 79 0.65 -14.06 0.06
C SER A 79 0.18 -14.69 -1.25
N ILE A 80 1.09 -15.32 -2.01
CA ILE A 80 0.84 -15.90 -3.35
C ILE A 80 0.67 -17.42 -3.23
N THR A 81 -0.32 -17.85 -2.48
CA THR A 81 -0.61 -19.27 -2.32
C THR A 81 -1.94 -19.63 -2.98
N PRO A 82 -2.13 -20.90 -3.41
CA PRO A 82 -3.43 -21.35 -3.93
C PRO A 82 -4.57 -21.07 -2.95
N LYS A 83 -4.34 -21.23 -1.65
CA LYS A 83 -5.34 -20.93 -0.62
C LYS A 83 -5.81 -19.48 -0.67
N ASN A 84 -4.90 -18.54 -0.92
CA ASN A 84 -5.19 -17.11 -0.90
C ASN A 84 -5.75 -16.60 -2.25
N LEU A 85 -5.27 -17.16 -3.36
CA LEU A 85 -5.52 -16.62 -4.69
C LEU A 85 -6.53 -17.41 -5.53
N GLN A 86 -6.81 -18.69 -5.22
CA GLN A 86 -7.72 -19.53 -6.00
C GLN A 86 -9.09 -18.89 -6.27
N SER A 87 -9.55 -18.00 -5.39
CA SER A 87 -10.85 -17.33 -5.51
C SER A 87 -10.77 -15.91 -6.06
N LEU A 88 -9.59 -15.41 -6.46
CA LEU A 88 -9.39 -14.02 -6.86
C LEU A 88 -10.32 -13.62 -8.03
N PHE A 89 -10.45 -14.47 -9.02
CA PHE A 89 -11.27 -14.25 -10.22
C PHE A 89 -12.68 -14.85 -10.13
N ASN A 90 -13.06 -15.51 -9.04
CA ASN A 90 -14.40 -16.10 -8.88
C ASN A 90 -15.56 -15.09 -9.05
N PRO A 91 -15.44 -13.81 -8.62
CA PRO A 91 -16.50 -12.83 -8.86
C PRO A 91 -16.77 -12.55 -10.34
N HIS A 92 -15.86 -12.92 -11.25
CA HIS A 92 -15.94 -12.67 -12.68
C HIS A 92 -16.34 -13.89 -13.50
N LEU A 93 -16.72 -15.02 -12.87
CA LEU A 93 -17.04 -16.25 -13.60
C LEU A 93 -18.19 -16.09 -14.59
N GLN A 94 -19.17 -15.24 -14.30
CA GLN A 94 -20.24 -14.95 -15.25
C GLN A 94 -19.72 -14.21 -16.49
N LEU A 95 -18.85 -13.21 -16.29
CA LEU A 95 -18.21 -12.48 -17.38
C LEU A 95 -17.30 -13.40 -18.21
N ILE A 96 -16.52 -14.26 -17.55
CA ILE A 96 -15.66 -15.25 -18.22
C ILE A 96 -16.49 -16.20 -19.08
N TRP A 97 -17.62 -16.67 -18.56
CA TRP A 97 -18.53 -17.52 -19.28
C TRP A 97 -19.09 -16.86 -20.55
N GLU A 98 -19.48 -15.58 -20.42
CA GLU A 98 -20.02 -14.80 -21.55
C GLU A 98 -18.95 -14.50 -22.61
N LEU A 99 -17.78 -13.98 -22.18
CA LEU A 99 -16.69 -13.60 -23.09
C LEU A 99 -16.02 -14.81 -23.75
N SER A 100 -16.05 -15.98 -23.13
CA SER A 100 -15.52 -17.22 -23.69
C SER A 100 -16.53 -17.96 -24.60
N GLU A 101 -17.65 -17.35 -24.98
CA GLU A 101 -18.72 -17.97 -25.71
C GLU A 101 -19.20 -19.28 -25.05
N HIS A 102 -19.33 -19.27 -23.73
CA HIS A 102 -19.77 -20.41 -22.90
C HIS A 102 -18.76 -21.58 -22.82
N LYS A 103 -17.48 -21.32 -23.10
CA LYS A 103 -16.41 -22.33 -23.04
C LYS A 103 -15.87 -22.56 -21.65
N TRP A 104 -15.64 -21.46 -20.88
CA TRP A 104 -14.98 -21.51 -19.59
C TRP A 104 -15.92 -21.11 -18.45
N ASN A 105 -16.06 -21.96 -17.44
CA ASN A 105 -16.92 -21.73 -16.28
C ASN A 105 -16.18 -21.68 -14.94
N ALA A 106 -14.85 -21.80 -14.96
CA ALA A 106 -14.02 -21.77 -13.77
C ALA A 106 -12.62 -21.22 -14.06
N VAL A 107 -11.89 -20.88 -13.00
CA VAL A 107 -10.50 -20.46 -13.04
C VAL A 107 -9.66 -21.41 -12.20
N PHE A 108 -8.53 -21.82 -12.74
CA PHE A 108 -7.57 -22.70 -12.09
C PHE A 108 -6.26 -22.00 -11.82
N TYR A 109 -5.80 -22.01 -10.57
CA TYR A 109 -4.53 -21.42 -10.16
C TYR A 109 -3.51 -22.49 -9.78
N ARG A 110 -2.37 -22.53 -10.48
CA ARG A 110 -1.25 -23.44 -10.19
C ARG A 110 0.06 -22.87 -10.73
N ALA A 111 1.16 -23.14 -10.03
CA ALA A 111 2.51 -22.74 -10.45
C ALA A 111 2.64 -21.23 -10.73
N LYS A 112 1.97 -20.39 -9.93
CA LYS A 112 1.92 -18.91 -10.08
C LYS A 112 1.18 -18.43 -11.34
N GLU A 113 0.32 -19.24 -11.91
CA GLU A 113 -0.43 -18.94 -13.12
C GLU A 113 -1.93 -19.19 -12.93
N PHE A 114 -2.74 -18.29 -13.50
CA PHE A 114 -4.18 -18.44 -13.62
C PHE A 114 -4.54 -18.86 -15.05
N HIS A 115 -5.33 -19.93 -15.16
CA HIS A 115 -5.84 -20.43 -16.42
C HIS A 115 -7.35 -20.52 -16.37
N PHE A 116 -8.02 -20.27 -17.49
CA PHE A 116 -9.41 -20.61 -17.61
C PHE A 116 -9.58 -22.12 -17.74
N CYS A 117 -10.66 -22.64 -17.19
CA CYS A 117 -10.99 -24.07 -17.32
C CYS A 117 -12.50 -24.30 -17.34
N ALA A 118 -12.88 -25.47 -17.86
CA ALA A 118 -14.22 -25.99 -17.73
C ALA A 118 -14.23 -27.07 -16.66
N ILE A 119 -15.21 -27.01 -15.75
CA ILE A 119 -15.47 -28.02 -14.74
C ILE A 119 -16.85 -28.65 -14.96
N ASP A 120 -16.97 -29.95 -14.66
CA ASP A 120 -18.25 -30.66 -14.67
C ASP A 120 -19.09 -30.40 -13.39
N SER A 121 -20.25 -31.06 -13.30
CA SER A 121 -21.14 -30.93 -12.15
C SER A 121 -20.56 -31.46 -10.84
N GLU A 122 -19.51 -32.28 -10.90
CA GLU A 122 -18.77 -32.80 -9.73
C GLU A 122 -17.59 -31.92 -9.36
N GLY A 123 -17.30 -30.85 -10.13
CA GLY A 123 -16.18 -29.92 -9.91
C GLY A 123 -14.85 -30.43 -10.47
N LYS A 124 -14.85 -31.45 -11.32
CA LYS A 124 -13.65 -31.99 -11.97
C LYS A 124 -13.36 -31.19 -13.24
N ILE A 125 -12.08 -30.82 -13.43
CA ILE A 125 -11.61 -30.14 -14.64
C ILE A 125 -11.72 -31.11 -15.82
N ILE A 126 -12.52 -30.74 -16.84
CA ILE A 126 -12.73 -31.48 -18.10
C ILE A 126 -11.98 -30.86 -19.26
N ALA A 127 -11.69 -29.56 -19.19
CA ALA A 127 -10.87 -28.86 -20.17
C ALA A 127 -10.13 -27.70 -19.48
N LYS A 128 -8.97 -27.32 -20.00
CA LYS A 128 -8.15 -26.22 -19.48
C LYS A 128 -7.58 -25.42 -20.64
N ASP A 129 -7.49 -24.12 -20.49
CA ASP A 129 -6.73 -23.28 -21.42
C ASP A 129 -5.23 -23.51 -21.21
N ASP A 130 -4.49 -23.75 -22.27
CA ASP A 130 -3.04 -23.96 -22.20
C ASP A 130 -2.30 -22.67 -21.87
N THR A 131 -2.86 -21.53 -22.25
CA THR A 131 -2.30 -20.21 -22.01
C THR A 131 -2.79 -19.66 -20.67
N ALA A 132 -1.87 -19.19 -19.83
CA ALA A 132 -2.24 -18.46 -18.62
C ALA A 132 -2.68 -17.04 -18.97
N PHE A 133 -3.86 -16.62 -18.55
CA PHE A 133 -4.33 -15.26 -18.75
C PHE A 133 -3.76 -14.25 -17.74
N CYS A 134 -3.32 -14.72 -16.58
CA CYS A 134 -2.70 -13.90 -15.56
C CYS A 134 -1.62 -14.69 -14.81
N ILE A 135 -0.47 -14.06 -14.61
CA ILE A 135 0.62 -14.61 -13.80
C ILE A 135 0.70 -13.92 -12.45
N THR A 136 1.38 -14.53 -11.48
CA THR A 136 1.62 -13.90 -10.17
C THR A 136 3.10 -13.77 -9.87
N ALA A 137 3.47 -12.70 -9.16
CA ALA A 137 4.84 -12.45 -8.73
C ALA A 137 4.89 -11.78 -7.36
N ALA A 138 6.00 -11.97 -6.63
CA ALA A 138 6.26 -11.30 -5.36
C ALA A 138 7.52 -10.46 -5.43
N ILE A 139 7.49 -9.29 -4.75
CA ILE A 139 8.62 -8.37 -4.75
C ILE A 139 9.79 -8.94 -3.94
N ASN A 140 9.51 -9.63 -2.80
CA ASN A 140 10.57 -10.17 -1.95
C ASN A 140 11.40 -11.28 -2.61
N THR A 141 10.88 -11.94 -3.64
CA THR A 141 11.56 -13.02 -4.38
C THR A 141 11.87 -12.66 -5.83
N SER A 142 11.70 -11.41 -6.23
CA SER A 142 11.86 -10.94 -7.63
C SER A 142 13.26 -11.21 -8.21
N GLU A 143 14.31 -11.24 -7.38
CA GLU A 143 15.67 -11.52 -7.83
C GLU A 143 15.87 -12.97 -8.32
N ASN A 144 15.06 -13.91 -7.82
CA ASN A 144 15.14 -15.33 -8.17
C ASN A 144 14.43 -15.66 -9.49
N THR A 145 13.67 -14.71 -10.06
CA THR A 145 12.84 -14.91 -11.25
C THR A 145 13.43 -14.30 -12.52
N LYS A 146 14.67 -13.83 -12.44
CA LYS A 146 15.40 -13.28 -13.59
C LYS A 146 15.64 -14.37 -14.64
N GLY A 147 15.15 -14.15 -15.85
CA GLY A 147 15.38 -15.05 -17.00
C GLY A 147 14.19 -15.94 -17.39
N GLU A 148 13.13 -16.02 -16.63
CA GLU A 148 11.90 -16.72 -17.05
C GLU A 148 11.19 -15.89 -18.13
N ASP A 149 10.90 -16.52 -19.26
CA ASP A 149 10.00 -15.92 -20.25
C ASP A 149 8.55 -16.12 -19.78
N ARG A 150 7.91 -15.03 -19.39
CA ARG A 150 6.56 -15.05 -18.85
C ARG A 150 5.51 -14.60 -19.86
N GLY A 151 5.88 -14.52 -21.14
CA GLY A 151 4.99 -14.07 -22.21
C GLY A 151 4.66 -12.57 -22.14
N GLU A 152 3.73 -12.12 -22.97
CA GLU A 152 3.36 -10.70 -23.04
C GLU A 152 2.42 -10.31 -21.91
N VAL A 153 2.91 -9.52 -20.95
CA VAL A 153 2.11 -8.93 -19.88
C VAL A 153 1.82 -7.47 -20.22
N HIS A 154 0.53 -7.13 -20.21
CA HIS A 154 0.09 -5.76 -20.48
C HIS A 154 -0.46 -5.08 -19.21
N THR A 155 -1.40 -5.71 -18.53
CA THR A 155 -2.04 -5.14 -17.34
C THR A 155 -1.38 -5.70 -16.08
N ILE A 156 -0.63 -4.85 -15.38
CA ILE A 156 0.11 -5.21 -14.16
C ILE A 156 -0.61 -4.62 -12.96
N VAL A 157 -0.87 -5.46 -11.95
CA VAL A 157 -1.52 -5.06 -10.70
C VAL A 157 -0.60 -5.30 -9.53
N PHE A 158 -0.22 -4.25 -8.82
CA PHE A 158 0.41 -4.38 -7.51
C PHE A 158 -0.63 -4.10 -6.41
N ASP A 159 -1.16 -5.15 -5.82
CA ASP A 159 -2.19 -5.06 -4.79
C ASP A 159 -1.56 -4.92 -3.39
N GLU A 160 -2.12 -4.02 -2.58
CA GLU A 160 -1.64 -3.63 -1.25
C GLU A 160 -0.23 -3.02 -1.28
N PHE A 161 0.03 -2.07 -2.22
CA PHE A 161 1.33 -1.39 -2.28
C PHE A 161 1.60 -0.51 -1.04
N MET A 162 0.58 -0.02 -0.37
CA MET A 162 0.72 0.63 0.94
C MET A 162 0.49 -0.38 2.07
N THR A 163 1.28 -0.25 3.13
CA THR A 163 1.25 -1.20 4.25
C THR A 163 1.46 -0.51 5.60
N ARG A 164 0.92 -1.09 6.67
CA ARG A 164 1.17 -0.70 8.06
C ARG A 164 2.38 -1.41 8.65
N SER A 165 2.76 -2.56 8.08
CA SER A 165 3.75 -3.47 8.68
C SER A 165 5.18 -3.22 8.25
N GLY A 166 5.43 -2.15 7.49
CA GLY A 166 6.74 -1.81 6.94
C GLY A 166 6.96 -2.31 5.52
N TYR A 167 7.89 -1.67 4.84
CA TYR A 167 8.28 -1.97 3.48
C TYR A 167 9.55 -2.84 3.47
N LEU A 168 9.83 -3.48 2.34
CA LEU A 168 11.10 -4.20 2.13
C LEU A 168 12.23 -3.18 1.95
N ASN A 169 13.45 -3.57 2.30
CA ASN A 169 14.62 -2.75 2.00
C ASN A 169 14.73 -2.54 0.49
N ASN A 170 14.87 -1.28 0.05
CA ASN A 170 14.92 -0.88 -1.35
C ASN A 170 13.70 -1.41 -2.16
N GLU A 171 12.51 -1.41 -1.57
CA GLU A 171 11.32 -2.02 -2.17
C GLU A 171 10.98 -1.42 -3.53
N PHE A 172 11.07 -0.10 -3.68
CA PHE A 172 10.82 0.58 -4.95
C PHE A 172 11.76 0.08 -6.06
N VAL A 173 13.07 -0.02 -5.79
CA VAL A 173 14.05 -0.53 -6.75
C VAL A 173 13.77 -2.00 -7.10
N ARG A 174 13.41 -2.83 -6.12
CA ARG A 174 13.01 -4.22 -6.36
C ARG A 174 11.76 -4.32 -7.22
N PHE A 175 10.79 -3.45 -6.98
CA PHE A 175 9.58 -3.38 -7.79
C PHE A 175 9.89 -2.95 -9.23
N MET A 176 10.74 -1.92 -9.43
CA MET A 176 11.18 -1.50 -10.77
C MET A 176 11.92 -2.64 -11.51
N ASN A 177 12.79 -3.38 -10.82
CA ASN A 177 13.46 -4.54 -11.40
C ASN A 177 12.47 -5.65 -11.80
N LEU A 178 11.44 -5.90 -10.98
CA LEU A 178 10.37 -6.84 -11.32
C LEU A 178 9.59 -6.38 -12.54
N LEU A 179 9.20 -5.10 -12.59
CA LEU A 179 8.51 -4.51 -13.75
C LEU A 179 9.36 -4.61 -15.02
N SER A 180 10.65 -4.30 -14.95
CA SER A 180 11.57 -4.47 -16.08
C SER A 180 11.59 -5.91 -16.60
N THR A 181 11.47 -6.91 -15.73
CA THR A 181 11.38 -8.32 -16.13
C THR A 181 10.02 -8.66 -16.77
N LEU A 182 8.93 -8.09 -16.29
CA LEU A 182 7.58 -8.35 -16.78
C LEU A 182 7.28 -7.60 -18.08
N ILE A 183 7.70 -6.34 -18.17
CA ILE A 183 7.43 -5.47 -19.33
C ILE A 183 8.41 -5.76 -20.47
N ARG A 184 9.70 -5.99 -20.16
CA ARG A 184 10.79 -6.10 -21.14
C ARG A 184 10.70 -4.96 -22.19
N ASP A 185 10.94 -5.22 -23.45
CA ASP A 185 10.99 -4.21 -24.53
C ASP A 185 9.59 -3.79 -25.06
N ARG A 186 8.58 -3.68 -24.18
CA ARG A 186 7.19 -3.38 -24.58
C ARG A 186 6.78 -1.98 -24.16
N GLU A 187 6.13 -1.27 -25.06
CA GLU A 187 5.76 0.14 -24.88
C GLU A 187 4.36 0.35 -24.27
N ASN A 188 3.50 -0.70 -24.19
CA ASN A 188 2.08 -0.55 -23.91
C ASN A 188 1.60 -1.15 -22.56
N ALA A 189 2.53 -1.44 -21.66
CA ALA A 189 2.13 -1.98 -20.35
C ALA A 189 1.58 -0.87 -19.43
N VAL A 190 0.54 -1.20 -18.68
CA VAL A 190 -0.09 -0.32 -17.69
C VAL A 190 0.04 -0.93 -16.30
N VAL A 191 0.39 -0.10 -15.31
CA VAL A 191 0.65 -0.52 -13.94
C VAL A 191 -0.37 0.07 -13.00
N TYR A 192 -1.26 -0.77 -12.46
CA TYR A 192 -2.19 -0.40 -11.40
C TYR A 192 -1.59 -0.72 -10.03
N MET A 193 -1.54 0.27 -9.18
CA MET A 193 -1.09 0.12 -7.80
C MET A 193 -2.25 0.38 -6.85
N LEU A 194 -2.73 -0.67 -6.16
CA LEU A 194 -3.94 -0.61 -5.36
C LEU A 194 -3.59 -0.57 -3.87
N ALA A 195 -4.22 0.34 -3.14
CA ALA A 195 -4.05 0.40 -1.70
C ALA A 195 -5.32 0.84 -0.97
N ASN A 196 -5.39 0.45 0.31
CA ASN A 196 -6.27 1.12 1.24
C ASN A 196 -5.56 2.36 1.79
N THR A 197 -6.33 3.38 2.18
CA THR A 197 -5.79 4.51 2.95
C THR A 197 -5.22 3.96 4.26
N VAL A 198 -3.92 4.14 4.43
CA VAL A 198 -3.20 3.64 5.62
C VAL A 198 -2.56 4.84 6.32
N ASN A 199 -1.34 5.18 6.02
CA ASN A 199 -0.71 6.40 6.51
C ASN A 199 -0.27 7.29 5.34
N LYS A 200 0.01 8.57 5.62
CA LYS A 200 0.42 9.53 4.60
C LYS A 200 1.81 9.24 4.02
N TYR A 201 2.64 8.53 4.77
CA TYR A 201 3.98 8.14 4.33
C TYR A 201 3.91 6.88 3.49
N CYS A 202 4.44 6.98 2.29
CA CYS A 202 4.60 5.86 1.39
C CYS A 202 5.90 6.06 0.58
N PRO A 203 6.88 5.14 0.66
CA PRO A 203 8.13 5.26 -0.11
C PRO A 203 7.89 5.45 -1.61
N TYR A 204 6.85 4.82 -2.15
CA TYR A 204 6.49 4.99 -3.57
C TYR A 204 6.15 6.43 -3.93
N PHE A 205 5.47 7.16 -3.04
CA PHE A 205 5.17 8.58 -3.28
C PHE A 205 6.44 9.42 -3.31
N ALA A 206 7.37 9.18 -2.38
CA ALA A 206 8.64 9.87 -2.32
C ALA A 206 9.52 9.55 -3.53
N GLU A 207 9.72 8.28 -3.84
CA GLU A 207 10.54 7.81 -4.95
C GLU A 207 10.01 8.23 -6.33
N MET A 208 8.68 8.28 -6.48
CA MET A 208 8.03 8.81 -7.68
C MET A 208 7.91 10.33 -7.67
N GLY A 209 8.36 11.05 -6.63
CA GLY A 209 8.27 12.51 -6.53
C GLY A 209 6.83 13.04 -6.46
N LEU A 210 5.88 12.26 -5.98
CA LEU A 210 4.46 12.62 -5.88
C LEU A 210 4.23 13.52 -4.66
N LYS A 211 3.87 14.76 -4.90
CA LYS A 211 3.66 15.77 -3.86
C LYS A 211 2.17 15.99 -3.59
N ASN A 212 1.84 16.39 -2.36
CA ASN A 212 0.48 16.77 -1.94
C ASN A 212 -0.60 15.67 -2.08
N ILE A 213 -0.21 14.40 -2.09
CA ILE A 213 -1.16 13.26 -2.15
C ILE A 213 -2.13 13.30 -0.94
N ASP A 214 -1.64 13.75 0.20
CA ASP A 214 -2.41 13.89 1.45
C ASP A 214 -3.47 15.01 1.41
N LYS A 215 -3.43 15.87 0.38
CA LYS A 215 -4.38 16.97 0.17
C LYS A 215 -5.46 16.65 -0.87
N LEU A 216 -5.36 15.52 -1.57
CA LEU A 216 -6.37 15.12 -2.53
C LEU A 216 -7.73 14.94 -1.84
N ALA A 217 -8.76 15.49 -2.46
CA ALA A 217 -10.13 15.24 -2.09
C ALA A 217 -10.58 13.85 -2.56
N GLN A 218 -11.61 13.30 -1.94
CA GLN A 218 -12.25 12.07 -2.43
C GLN A 218 -12.81 12.28 -3.83
N GLY A 219 -12.59 11.32 -4.73
CA GLY A 219 -12.95 11.38 -6.15
C GLY A 219 -11.98 12.21 -7.00
N GLU A 220 -10.95 12.82 -6.43
CA GLU A 220 -9.97 13.60 -7.17
C GLU A 220 -8.88 12.71 -7.76
N ILE A 221 -8.52 12.99 -9.02
CA ILE A 221 -7.41 12.38 -9.74
C ILE A 221 -6.36 13.45 -10.02
N ALA A 222 -5.16 13.26 -9.51
CA ALA A 222 -4.00 14.10 -9.83
C ALA A 222 -3.10 13.37 -10.84
N VAL A 223 -2.64 14.09 -11.88
CA VAL A 223 -1.74 13.53 -12.90
C VAL A 223 -0.39 14.24 -12.83
N TYR A 224 0.68 13.46 -12.76
CA TYR A 224 2.07 13.91 -12.69
C TYR A 224 2.80 13.52 -13.97
N THR A 225 3.58 14.47 -14.51
CA THR A 225 4.41 14.28 -15.71
C THR A 225 5.88 14.54 -15.38
N TYR A 226 6.79 13.83 -16.02
CA TYR A 226 8.22 13.83 -15.68
C TYR A 226 9.08 14.41 -16.79
N GLY A 227 9.28 15.73 -16.73
CA GLY A 227 10.13 16.44 -17.66
C GLY A 227 9.65 16.31 -19.13
N SER A 228 10.54 15.85 -20.00
CA SER A 228 10.26 15.61 -21.43
C SER A 228 9.96 14.14 -21.74
N SER A 229 9.81 13.27 -20.72
CA SER A 229 9.46 11.86 -20.92
C SER A 229 7.94 11.70 -21.07
N ASP A 230 7.53 10.63 -21.74
CA ASP A 230 6.12 10.25 -21.84
C ASP A 230 5.60 9.57 -20.55
N LEU A 231 6.46 9.48 -19.52
CA LEU A 231 6.09 8.91 -18.24
C LEU A 231 5.05 9.77 -17.54
N THR A 232 3.91 9.16 -17.25
CA THR A 232 2.81 9.78 -16.51
C THR A 232 2.35 8.87 -15.38
N VAL A 233 2.03 9.49 -14.24
CA VAL A 233 1.49 8.82 -13.06
C VAL A 233 0.19 9.51 -12.67
N ALA A 234 -0.90 8.76 -12.62
CA ALA A 234 -2.18 9.23 -12.08
C ALA A 234 -2.37 8.68 -10.66
N VAL A 235 -2.80 9.53 -9.75
CA VAL A 235 -3.15 9.13 -8.38
C VAL A 235 -4.58 9.52 -8.10
N GLU A 236 -5.39 8.56 -7.71
CA GLU A 236 -6.78 8.76 -7.33
C GLU A 236 -7.00 8.45 -5.85
N LEU A 237 -7.65 9.36 -5.14
CA LEU A 237 -8.27 9.07 -3.86
C LEU A 237 -9.75 8.74 -4.12
N CYS A 238 -10.08 7.45 -4.13
CA CYS A 238 -11.40 6.95 -4.52
C CYS A 238 -12.53 7.55 -3.69
N ASP A 239 -13.63 7.83 -4.37
CA ASP A 239 -14.91 8.13 -3.73
C ASP A 239 -15.46 6.96 -2.93
N GLU A 240 -16.35 7.28 -1.99
CA GLU A 240 -17.13 6.27 -1.27
C GLU A 240 -18.19 5.64 -2.19
N VAL A 241 -18.09 4.34 -2.40
CA VAL A 241 -19.12 3.59 -3.13
C VAL A 241 -20.32 3.25 -2.22
N GLN A 242 -21.51 3.14 -2.80
CA GLN A 242 -22.75 2.89 -2.05
C GLN A 242 -22.72 1.57 -1.24
N ALA A 243 -22.08 0.53 -1.75
CA ALA A 243 -21.93 -0.75 -1.06
C ALA A 243 -21.18 -0.59 0.27
N THR A 244 -20.11 0.21 0.26
CA THR A 244 -19.29 0.50 1.46
C THR A 244 -20.09 1.32 2.48
N LYS A 245 -20.86 2.31 2.04
CA LYS A 245 -21.72 3.12 2.92
C LYS A 245 -22.75 2.27 3.68
N LYS A 246 -23.43 1.35 3.00
CA LYS A 246 -24.41 0.45 3.64
C LYS A 246 -23.76 -0.49 4.65
N THR A 247 -22.59 -1.05 4.30
CA THR A 247 -21.85 -1.96 5.18
C THR A 247 -21.28 -1.22 6.40
N ALA A 248 -20.70 -0.03 6.18
CA ALA A 248 -20.17 0.80 7.26
C ALA A 248 -21.25 1.20 8.28
N SER A 249 -22.41 1.64 7.82
CA SER A 249 -23.51 2.04 8.71
C SER A 249 -24.12 0.87 9.49
N LYS A 250 -24.07 -0.35 8.95
CA LYS A 250 -24.70 -1.53 9.58
C LYS A 250 -23.76 -2.28 10.52
N TYR A 251 -22.48 -2.43 10.17
CA TYR A 251 -21.57 -3.32 10.89
C TYR A 251 -20.45 -2.60 11.63
N PHE A 252 -20.15 -1.34 11.27
CA PHE A 252 -19.03 -0.57 11.82
C PHE A 252 -19.45 0.75 12.45
N ALA A 253 -20.74 0.89 12.81
CA ALA A 253 -21.31 2.09 13.45
C ALA A 253 -20.96 2.22 14.95
N PHE A 254 -19.80 1.70 15.35
CA PHE A 254 -19.30 1.92 16.70
C PHE A 254 -18.77 3.34 16.84
N ASP A 255 -19.02 3.96 17.98
CA ASP A 255 -18.49 5.29 18.31
C ASP A 255 -16.99 5.19 18.69
N ASN A 256 -16.19 4.83 17.70
CA ASN A 256 -14.75 4.74 17.78
C ASN A 256 -14.11 5.55 16.64
N PRO A 257 -13.39 6.65 16.96
CA PRO A 257 -12.78 7.51 15.93
C PRO A 257 -11.88 6.75 14.95
N GLN A 258 -11.13 5.74 15.39
CA GLN A 258 -10.28 4.94 14.52
C GLN A 258 -11.09 4.10 13.53
N LEU A 259 -12.22 3.51 13.95
CA LEU A 259 -13.11 2.77 13.07
C LEU A 259 -13.81 3.68 12.06
N GLN A 260 -14.22 4.88 12.48
CA GLN A 260 -14.82 5.87 11.58
C GLN A 260 -13.82 6.33 10.50
N MET A 261 -12.54 6.46 10.83
CA MET A 261 -11.50 6.78 9.86
C MET A 261 -11.30 5.65 8.83
N ILE A 262 -11.23 4.41 9.27
CA ILE A 262 -11.09 3.23 8.40
C ILE A 262 -12.29 3.11 7.45
N THR A 263 -13.49 3.43 7.91
CA THR A 263 -14.73 3.28 7.15
C THR A 263 -15.06 4.47 6.24
N ARG A 264 -14.47 5.64 6.46
CA ARG A 264 -14.72 6.86 5.69
C ARG A 264 -13.60 7.20 4.69
N GLY A 265 -12.61 6.33 4.51
CA GLY A 265 -11.50 6.55 3.55
C GLY A 265 -10.54 7.68 3.94
N ALA A 266 -10.67 8.23 5.14
CA ALA A 266 -9.71 9.17 5.67
C ALA A 266 -8.37 8.47 5.90
N TRP A 267 -7.28 9.21 5.75
CA TRP A 267 -5.94 8.71 6.13
C TRP A 267 -5.97 8.24 7.57
N GLU A 268 -5.35 7.09 7.83
CA GLU A 268 -5.32 6.53 9.15
C GLU A 268 -4.34 7.33 10.03
N PHE A 269 -4.85 7.88 11.14
CA PHE A 269 -4.02 8.50 12.15
C PHE A 269 -3.79 7.53 13.30
N GLN A 270 -2.53 7.21 13.55
CA GLN A 270 -2.17 6.59 14.81
C GLN A 270 -2.13 7.68 15.89
N ILE A 271 -2.74 7.39 17.04
CA ILE A 271 -2.63 8.28 18.21
C ILE A 271 -1.31 8.00 18.88
N TYR A 272 -0.43 8.99 18.85
CA TYR A 272 0.88 8.92 19.49
C TYR A 272 0.86 9.51 20.90
N PRO A 273 1.66 8.97 21.83
CA PRO A 273 1.74 9.47 23.19
C PRO A 273 2.12 10.95 23.23
N ARG A 274 1.45 11.71 24.09
CA ARG A 274 1.74 13.09 24.39
C ARG A 274 2.56 13.19 25.68
N PRO A 275 3.36 14.27 25.87
CA PRO A 275 4.01 14.48 27.15
C PRO A 275 2.98 14.56 28.29
N PRO A 276 3.23 13.90 29.43
CA PRO A 276 2.28 13.84 30.53
C PRO A 276 2.13 15.17 31.28
N TYR A 277 3.07 16.10 31.06
CA TYR A 277 3.09 17.43 31.67
C TYR A 277 3.77 18.44 30.73
N LYS A 278 3.71 19.72 31.09
CA LYS A 278 4.40 20.77 30.35
C LYS A 278 5.91 20.67 30.64
N ILE A 279 6.69 20.40 29.60
CA ILE A 279 8.14 20.30 29.67
C ILE A 279 8.72 21.70 29.89
N LEU A 280 9.61 21.83 30.88
CA LEU A 280 10.37 23.05 31.17
C LEU A 280 11.77 22.96 30.58
N GLN A 281 12.39 24.08 30.28
CA GLN A 281 13.75 24.11 29.71
C GLN A 281 14.78 23.43 30.62
N GLU A 282 14.60 23.51 31.93
CA GLU A 282 15.44 22.89 32.96
C GLU A 282 15.32 21.38 33.05
N ASP A 283 14.21 20.80 32.51
CA ASP A 283 14.00 19.36 32.46
C ASP A 283 14.78 18.72 31.29
N ILE A 284 15.28 19.50 30.32
CA ILE A 284 15.94 19.01 29.13
C ILE A 284 17.41 18.74 29.40
N VAL A 285 17.81 17.47 29.38
CA VAL A 285 19.17 17.02 29.67
C VAL A 285 20.03 16.78 28.45
N LEU A 286 19.40 16.53 27.28
CA LEU A 286 20.10 16.32 26.02
C LEU A 286 19.19 16.71 24.85
N LYS A 287 19.76 17.36 23.82
CA LYS A 287 19.07 17.62 22.55
C LYS A 287 19.77 16.89 21.42
N PHE A 288 18.98 16.37 20.51
CA PHE A 288 19.46 15.77 19.28
C PHE A 288 18.45 16.00 18.14
N TYR A 289 18.85 15.70 16.92
CA TYR A 289 18.01 15.94 15.74
C TYR A 289 17.92 14.69 14.87
N ILE A 290 16.81 14.62 14.12
CA ILE A 290 16.59 13.59 13.11
C ILE A 290 16.24 14.30 11.81
N GLN A 291 17.06 14.08 10.78
CA GLN A 291 16.76 14.53 9.42
C GLN A 291 16.22 13.37 8.61
N PHE A 292 14.98 13.50 8.13
CA PHE A 292 14.29 12.46 7.41
C PHE A 292 13.27 13.04 6.42
N ALA A 293 13.32 12.62 5.15
CA ALA A 293 12.35 12.99 4.12
C ALA A 293 12.07 14.51 4.05
N GLU A 294 13.09 15.34 3.91
CA GLU A 294 13.03 16.82 3.89
C GLU A 294 12.51 17.45 5.20
N GLN A 295 12.31 16.66 6.26
CA GLN A 295 11.86 17.13 7.55
C GLN A 295 12.98 17.06 8.58
N LEU A 296 13.05 18.07 9.45
CA LEU A 296 13.94 18.09 10.59
C LEU A 296 13.13 18.01 11.87
N LEU A 297 13.36 16.96 12.66
CA LEU A 297 12.76 16.79 13.97
C LEU A 297 13.77 17.19 15.05
N ALA A 298 13.32 18.01 15.99
CA ALA A 298 14.03 18.24 17.25
C ALA A 298 13.57 17.21 18.27
N CYS A 299 14.53 16.59 18.94
CA CYS A 299 14.31 15.57 19.95
C CYS A 299 14.99 15.99 21.25
N GLU A 300 14.26 16.00 22.33
CA GLU A 300 14.72 16.42 23.65
C GLU A 300 14.59 15.26 24.63
N VAL A 301 15.70 14.84 25.22
CA VAL A 301 15.67 13.90 26.35
C VAL A 301 15.29 14.70 27.57
N VAL A 302 14.15 14.34 28.15
CA VAL A 302 13.55 15.03 29.30
C VAL A 302 13.76 14.19 30.56
N HIS A 303 14.20 14.80 31.62
CA HIS A 303 14.25 14.24 32.95
C HIS A 303 13.56 15.21 33.90
N SER A 304 12.39 14.89 34.37
CA SER A 304 11.58 15.82 35.15
C SER A 304 12.21 16.22 36.45
N THR A 305 12.20 17.51 36.73
CA THR A 305 12.60 18.08 38.03
C THR A 305 11.45 18.07 39.04
N MET A 306 10.20 17.78 38.61
CA MET A 306 9.04 17.71 39.47
C MET A 306 9.05 16.43 40.33
N LYS A 307 8.90 16.55 41.65
CA LYS A 307 8.95 15.42 42.60
C LYS A 307 8.05 14.25 42.23
N GLN A 308 6.85 14.52 41.69
CA GLN A 308 5.90 13.49 41.30
C GLN A 308 6.30 12.73 40.04
N TYR A 309 7.26 13.28 39.24
CA TYR A 309 7.73 12.71 37.98
C TYR A 309 9.26 12.53 37.94
N CYS A 310 9.92 12.58 39.09
CA CYS A 310 11.40 12.60 39.21
C CYS A 310 12.11 11.38 38.61
N ASN A 311 11.38 10.28 38.34
CA ASN A 311 11.90 9.08 37.68
C ASN A 311 11.55 9.00 36.20
N ASP A 312 10.78 9.96 35.67
CA ASP A 312 10.37 9.96 34.29
C ASP A 312 11.49 10.46 33.40
N VAL A 313 12.02 9.56 32.59
CA VAL A 313 13.01 9.91 31.53
C VAL A 313 12.44 9.44 30.20
N PHE A 314 12.24 10.37 29.30
CA PHE A 314 11.67 10.09 27.97
C PHE A 314 12.21 11.05 26.91
N ILE A 315 11.96 10.73 25.64
CA ILE A 315 12.25 11.59 24.50
C ILE A 315 10.97 12.33 24.12
N PHE A 316 11.04 13.66 24.04
CA PHE A 316 10.00 14.48 23.42
C PHE A 316 10.44 14.89 22.03
N VAL A 317 9.57 14.59 21.03
CA VAL A 317 9.83 14.85 19.62
C VAL A 317 8.86 15.89 19.09
N HIS A 318 9.40 16.90 18.40
CA HIS A 318 8.61 17.95 17.75
C HIS A 318 9.26 18.41 16.44
N PRO A 319 8.54 19.07 15.52
CA PRO A 319 9.12 19.60 14.30
C PRO A 319 10.12 20.73 14.64
N GLN A 320 11.25 20.74 13.95
CA GLN A 320 12.20 21.87 14.01
C GLN A 320 11.86 22.85 12.88
N THR A 321 11.37 24.04 13.25
CA THR A 321 10.92 25.06 12.29
C THR A 321 11.92 26.18 12.05
N LYS A 322 12.98 26.24 12.83
CA LYS A 322 14.03 27.26 12.72
C LYS A 322 15.33 26.59 12.30
N ASP A 323 16.16 27.34 11.61
CA ASP A 323 17.53 26.91 11.33
C ASP A 323 18.25 26.57 12.63
N ILE A 324 19.03 25.51 12.60
CA ILE A 324 19.86 25.09 13.73
C ILE A 324 21.32 25.36 13.40
N ASN A 325 22.05 25.80 14.41
CA ASN A 325 23.51 25.83 14.33
C ASN A 325 24.03 24.44 14.69
N VAL A 326 24.44 23.68 13.69
CA VAL A 326 24.98 22.32 13.83
C VAL A 326 26.49 22.46 14.02
N ASP A 327 26.97 22.00 15.16
CA ASP A 327 28.40 21.90 15.48
C ASP A 327 28.83 20.42 15.56
N ASP A 328 30.14 20.20 15.74
CA ASP A 328 30.75 18.87 15.83
C ASP A 328 30.28 18.06 17.08
N PHE A 329 29.56 18.70 18.02
CA PHE A 329 29.04 18.07 19.23
C PHE A 329 27.52 17.76 19.10
N THR A 330 26.86 18.29 18.08
CA THR A 330 25.43 18.12 17.88
C THR A 330 25.11 16.70 17.41
N ILE A 331 24.39 15.92 18.23
CA ILE A 331 23.93 14.60 17.85
C ILE A 331 22.85 14.74 16.77
N MET A 332 23.07 14.11 15.62
CA MET A 332 22.10 14.09 14.53
C MET A 332 22.03 12.71 13.89
N TYR A 333 20.81 12.24 13.65
CA TYR A 333 20.56 11.07 12.81
C TYR A 333 20.24 11.54 11.40
N VAL A 334 21.01 11.08 10.42
CA VAL A 334 20.92 11.51 9.01
C VAL A 334 20.75 10.30 8.08
N SER A 335 20.08 10.51 6.95
CA SER A 335 19.92 9.47 5.92
C SER A 335 21.19 9.32 5.07
N ASP A 336 21.90 10.44 4.84
CA ASP A 336 23.07 10.49 3.99
C ASP A 336 24.38 10.37 4.77
N PHE A 337 25.46 10.15 4.03
CA PHE A 337 26.79 10.10 4.63
C PHE A 337 27.18 11.46 5.23
N SER A 338 27.66 11.43 6.46
CA SER A 338 28.31 12.58 7.12
C SER A 338 29.69 12.17 7.63
N SER A 339 30.67 13.06 7.48
CA SER A 339 32.02 12.87 8.06
C SER A 339 32.06 13.21 9.56
N CYS A 340 31.04 13.89 10.08
CA CYS A 340 30.92 14.20 11.48
C CYS A 340 30.62 12.98 12.33
N ARG A 341 31.43 12.70 13.37
CA ARG A 341 31.25 11.54 14.25
C ARG A 341 29.93 11.56 15.01
N MET A 342 29.36 12.73 15.26
CA MET A 342 28.09 12.89 15.98
C MET A 342 26.88 12.72 15.04
N HIS A 343 27.08 12.72 13.72
CA HIS A 343 26.06 12.52 12.73
C HIS A 343 26.08 11.06 12.29
N VAL A 344 25.17 10.26 12.81
CA VAL A 344 25.10 8.83 12.54
C VAL A 344 23.96 8.49 11.61
N ARG A 345 24.21 7.53 10.73
CA ARG A 345 23.24 7.07 9.73
C ARG A 345 22.21 6.12 10.32
N PHE A 346 22.62 5.30 11.28
CA PHE A 346 21.79 4.26 11.86
C PHE A 346 21.67 4.40 13.37
N LEU A 347 20.48 4.20 13.90
CA LEU A 347 20.24 4.30 15.35
C LEU A 347 21.09 3.32 16.17
N LYS A 348 21.47 2.16 15.62
CA LYS A 348 22.38 1.19 16.29
C LYS A 348 23.84 1.67 16.39
N ASP A 349 24.22 2.67 15.59
CA ASP A 349 25.54 3.29 15.69
C ASP A 349 25.55 4.21 16.88
N GLN A 350 26.30 3.85 17.93
CA GLN A 350 26.27 4.49 19.23
C GLN A 350 27.67 4.93 19.67
N PRO A 351 28.25 5.95 19.00
CA PRO A 351 29.65 6.35 19.24
C PRO A 351 29.86 7.01 20.59
N THR A 352 28.80 7.50 21.25
CA THR A 352 28.90 8.20 22.57
C THR A 352 27.86 7.68 23.55
N GLU A 353 28.01 8.03 24.83
CA GLU A 353 27.02 7.70 25.88
C GLU A 353 25.65 8.36 25.60
N GLY A 354 25.64 9.55 24.99
CA GLY A 354 24.40 10.20 24.54
C GLY A 354 23.63 9.34 23.52
N HIS A 355 24.31 8.78 22.53
CA HIS A 355 23.69 7.88 21.56
C HIS A 355 23.15 6.59 22.21
N LYS A 356 23.88 6.03 23.18
CA LYS A 356 23.45 4.83 23.93
C LYS A 356 22.20 5.12 24.76
N LEU A 357 22.11 6.28 25.40
CA LEU A 357 20.93 6.72 26.13
C LEU A 357 19.73 6.86 25.20
N ILE A 358 19.87 7.58 24.09
CA ILE A 358 18.81 7.72 23.08
C ILE A 358 18.32 6.37 22.61
N TYR A 359 19.22 5.48 22.22
CA TYR A 359 18.88 4.12 21.78
C TYR A 359 18.10 3.35 22.85
N SER A 360 18.56 3.38 24.10
CA SER A 360 17.87 2.72 25.20
C SER A 360 16.45 3.24 25.41
N LEU A 361 16.24 4.56 25.37
CA LEU A 361 14.92 5.16 25.54
C LEU A 361 13.98 4.78 24.38
N ILE A 362 14.47 4.76 23.15
CA ILE A 362 13.69 4.32 21.98
C ILE A 362 13.30 2.84 22.11
N GLN A 363 14.23 1.97 22.51
CA GLN A 363 13.94 0.53 22.71
C GLN A 363 12.89 0.30 23.81
N ARG A 364 12.89 1.12 24.83
CA ARG A 364 11.91 1.09 25.93
C ARG A 364 10.58 1.76 25.57
N LYS A 365 10.46 2.31 24.34
CA LYS A 365 9.29 3.08 23.88
C LYS A 365 9.00 4.32 24.73
N ALA A 366 10.01 4.86 25.38
CA ALA A 366 9.92 6.05 26.18
C ALA A 366 10.01 7.30 25.28
N VAL A 367 9.04 7.47 24.39
CA VAL A 367 8.98 8.56 23.41
C VAL A 367 7.57 9.14 23.36
N CYS A 368 7.47 10.46 23.38
CA CYS A 368 6.22 11.20 23.19
C CYS A 368 6.41 12.31 22.16
N PHE A 369 5.31 12.85 21.65
CA PHE A 369 5.30 13.69 20.46
C PHE A 369 4.46 14.94 20.64
N SER A 370 4.83 16.03 19.93
CA SER A 370 4.03 17.27 19.90
C SER A 370 2.67 17.09 19.23
N ASP A 371 2.62 16.23 18.20
CA ASP A 371 1.43 15.96 17.40
C ASP A 371 1.52 14.57 16.74
N ASN A 372 0.44 14.13 16.10
CA ASN A 372 0.39 12.80 15.47
C ASN A 372 1.24 12.74 14.19
N ASP A 373 1.31 13.83 13.44
CA ASP A 373 2.11 13.88 12.21
C ASP A 373 3.60 13.70 12.55
N THR A 374 4.08 14.36 13.60
CA THR A 374 5.43 14.17 14.13
C THR A 374 5.70 12.71 14.53
N GLY A 375 4.72 12.09 15.20
CA GLY A 375 4.81 10.68 15.58
C GLY A 375 4.90 9.75 14.36
N GLU A 376 4.14 10.02 13.30
CA GLU A 376 4.23 9.28 12.04
C GLU A 376 5.60 9.42 11.38
N VAL A 377 6.13 10.63 11.28
CA VAL A 377 7.46 10.89 10.69
C VAL A 377 8.54 10.13 11.45
N PHE A 378 8.52 10.22 12.79
CA PHE A 378 9.48 9.51 13.65
C PHE A 378 9.37 7.99 13.48
N ARG A 379 8.16 7.43 13.43
CA ARG A 379 7.96 6.00 13.21
C ARG A 379 8.52 5.55 11.87
N ASN A 380 8.24 6.30 10.81
CA ASN A 380 8.69 5.97 9.46
C ASN A 380 10.23 6.04 9.35
N TRP A 381 10.83 7.08 9.91
CA TRP A 381 12.29 7.15 10.07
C TRP A 381 12.85 5.89 10.75
N LEU A 382 12.24 5.49 11.86
CA LEU A 382 12.71 4.34 12.61
C LEU A 382 12.59 3.02 11.84
N GLN A 383 11.50 2.84 11.08
CA GLN A 383 11.28 1.67 10.24
C GLN A 383 12.30 1.60 9.09
N GLU A 384 12.58 2.72 8.45
CA GLU A 384 13.54 2.80 7.34
C GLU A 384 14.97 2.53 7.82
N MET A 385 15.37 3.16 8.93
CA MET A 385 16.74 3.06 9.41
C MET A 385 17.10 1.73 10.05
N GLN A 386 16.14 0.97 10.58
CA GLN A 386 16.44 -0.21 11.39
C GLN A 386 15.55 -1.44 11.13
N GLY A 387 14.48 -1.30 10.38
CA GLY A 387 13.45 -2.34 10.30
C GLY A 387 12.77 -2.62 11.66
N VAL A 388 12.88 -1.72 12.62
CA VAL A 388 12.32 -1.88 13.98
C VAL A 388 10.86 -1.51 13.98
N LYS A 389 9.99 -2.46 14.36
CA LYS A 389 8.58 -2.21 14.63
C LYS A 389 8.42 -1.74 16.07
N LEU A 390 8.11 -0.48 16.29
CA LEU A 390 7.85 0.05 17.64
C LEU A 390 6.40 -0.08 18.08
N TRP A 391 5.44 -0.20 17.16
CA TRP A 391 4.00 -0.17 17.46
C TRP A 391 3.23 -1.26 16.73
#